data_96880a05ff219bf2f82086fa9c3b28b5
#
_entry.id   96880a05ff219bf2f82086fa9c3b28b5
#
_cell.length_a   1.000
_cell.length_b   1.000
_cell.length_c   1.000
_cell.angle_alpha   90.00
_cell.angle_beta   90.00
_cell.angle_gamma   90.00
#
_symmetry.space_group_name_H-M   'P 1'
#
loop_
_entity.id
_entity.type
_entity.pdbx_description
1 polymer ?
#
loop_
_entity_poly.entity_id
_entity_poly.type
_entity_poly.pdbx_seq_one_letter_code
_entity_poly.pdbx_strand_id
1 'polypeptide(L)'
;VARRGRLDYEVELCGVAVDDIKPREMGRFAFVLCNDLTDRWALVQNIDMDKPMGLTGFPDAKGGDQMLPVGAILVVPQKADFYNQIELGLSVNGRLRQRDSASLMIWDAPAIAQRAISICDEEFYLRNGTVNIADCSGLKKGTAVLLGTPEGVAFQLPNIWMPWAYLRAGDRVLSYGSHLGVLRTSVID
;
A
#
# COMPACT_ATOMS: atom_id res chain seq x y z
N VAL A 1 -5.43 -15.07 2.87
CA VAL A 1 -6.84 -14.73 3.08
C VAL A 1 -7.58 -14.84 1.76
N ALA A 2 -8.02 -16.02 1.40
CA ALA A 2 -8.98 -16.20 0.32
C ALA A 2 -10.38 -16.00 0.85
N ARG A 3 -10.74 -14.78 1.09
CA ARG A 3 -12.16 -14.48 1.20
C ARG A 3 -12.77 -14.45 -0.19
N ARG A 4 -14.07 -14.71 -0.31
CA ARG A 4 -14.90 -14.72 -1.53
C ARG A 4 -14.83 -13.41 -2.35
N GLY A 5 -13.81 -12.59 -2.10
CA GLY A 5 -13.53 -11.31 -2.71
C GLY A 5 -12.64 -11.40 -3.93
N ARG A 6 -12.50 -10.30 -4.61
CA ARG A 6 -11.54 -10.11 -5.68
C ARG A 6 -10.27 -9.53 -5.05
N LEU A 7 -9.37 -10.40 -4.57
CA LEU A 7 -8.11 -9.98 -3.97
C LEU A 7 -7.15 -9.48 -5.04
N ASP A 8 -6.79 -8.22 -4.95
CA ASP A 8 -5.84 -7.54 -5.82
C ASP A 8 -4.47 -7.42 -5.15
N TYR A 9 -3.44 -7.21 -5.95
CA TYR A 9 -2.04 -7.05 -5.55
C TYR A 9 -1.53 -5.67 -5.96
N GLU A 10 -0.73 -5.06 -5.10
CA GLU A 10 -0.14 -3.75 -5.33
C GLU A 10 1.27 -3.73 -4.74
N VAL A 11 2.30 -4.00 -5.59
CA VAL A 11 3.69 -3.84 -5.11
C VAL A 11 3.99 -2.38 -4.87
N GLU A 12 4.49 -2.05 -3.69
CA GLU A 12 4.76 -0.69 -3.29
C GLU A 12 6.10 -0.54 -2.59
N LEU A 13 6.58 0.69 -2.60
CA LEU A 13 7.58 1.17 -1.67
C LEU A 13 6.86 1.70 -0.44
N CYS A 14 7.16 1.13 0.74
CA CYS A 14 6.66 1.63 2.00
C CYS A 14 7.74 2.45 2.71
N GLY A 15 7.42 3.69 3.07
CA GLY A 15 8.27 4.54 3.91
C GLY A 15 7.92 4.32 5.39
N VAL A 16 8.91 3.97 6.21
CA VAL A 16 8.74 3.77 7.66
C VAL A 16 9.41 4.92 8.41
N ALA A 17 8.65 5.64 9.21
CA ALA A 17 9.17 6.74 10.02
C ALA A 17 10.23 6.24 11.01
N VAL A 18 11.46 6.76 10.93
CA VAL A 18 12.54 6.35 11.85
C VAL A 18 12.56 7.14 13.16
N ASP A 19 11.86 8.26 13.19
CA ASP A 19 11.62 9.10 14.36
C ASP A 19 10.15 9.52 14.41
N ASP A 20 9.70 10.10 15.53
CA ASP A 20 8.40 10.78 15.60
C ASP A 20 8.42 11.99 14.64
N ILE A 21 7.36 12.18 13.87
CA ILE A 21 7.25 13.26 12.88
C ILE A 21 6.13 14.19 13.32
N LYS A 22 6.47 15.44 13.60
CA LYS A 22 5.50 16.48 13.98
C LYS A 22 4.92 17.19 12.76
N PRO A 23 3.79 17.88 12.92
CA PRO A 23 3.25 18.75 11.87
C PRO A 23 4.32 19.72 11.34
N ARG A 24 4.41 19.80 10.00
CA ARG A 24 5.37 20.64 9.25
C ARG A 24 6.85 20.21 9.34
N GLU A 25 7.15 19.05 9.92
CA GLU A 25 8.47 18.44 9.87
C GLU A 25 8.58 17.45 8.71
N MET A 26 9.67 17.51 7.94
CA MET A 26 9.86 16.58 6.81
C MET A 26 9.99 15.12 7.25
N GLY A 27 10.51 14.88 8.44
CA GLY A 27 10.74 13.55 8.95
C GLY A 27 11.84 12.79 8.20
N ARG A 28 12.28 11.67 8.77
CA ARG A 28 13.20 10.73 8.12
C ARG A 28 12.50 9.39 7.95
N PHE A 29 12.72 8.78 6.78
CA PHE A 29 12.11 7.50 6.45
C PHE A 29 13.16 6.46 6.09
N ALA A 30 12.97 5.26 6.60
CA ALA A 30 13.54 4.04 6.05
C ALA A 30 12.56 3.47 5.02
N PHE A 31 13.06 2.67 4.09
CA PHE A 31 12.24 2.08 3.04
C PHE A 31 12.23 0.56 3.13
N VAL A 32 11.07 -0.02 2.88
CA VAL A 32 10.85 -1.46 2.82
C VAL A 32 9.94 -1.79 1.64
N LEU A 33 10.15 -2.95 1.05
CA LEU A 33 9.23 -3.49 0.03
C LEU A 33 7.95 -3.95 0.71
N CYS A 34 6.80 -3.60 0.16
CA CYS A 34 5.51 -4.07 0.65
C CYS A 34 4.56 -4.45 -0.49
N ASN A 35 3.45 -5.07 -0.15
CA ASN A 35 2.39 -5.39 -1.09
C ASN A 35 1.05 -5.02 -0.43
N ASP A 36 0.41 -3.96 -0.92
CA ASP A 36 -0.86 -3.46 -0.40
C ASP A 36 -2.02 -4.26 -0.99
N LEU A 37 -2.31 -5.40 -0.36
CA LEU A 37 -3.39 -6.27 -0.80
C LEU A 37 -4.74 -5.59 -0.60
N THR A 38 -5.61 -5.68 -1.61
CA THR A 38 -6.89 -4.99 -1.60
C THR A 38 -8.03 -5.96 -1.95
N ASP A 39 -9.00 -6.14 -1.06
CA ASP A 39 -10.26 -6.83 -1.38
C ASP A 39 -11.18 -5.90 -2.15
N ARG A 40 -11.15 -5.98 -3.48
CA ARG A 40 -11.96 -5.12 -4.37
C ARG A 40 -13.46 -5.38 -4.23
N TRP A 41 -13.86 -6.56 -3.77
CA TRP A 41 -15.26 -6.83 -3.49
C TRP A 41 -15.72 -6.08 -2.24
N ALA A 42 -14.92 -6.11 -1.16
CA ALA A 42 -15.19 -5.32 0.03
C ALA A 42 -15.21 -3.81 -0.29
N LEU A 43 -14.30 -3.34 -1.15
CA LEU A 43 -14.29 -1.96 -1.63
C LEU A 43 -15.64 -1.57 -2.25
N VAL A 44 -16.08 -2.32 -3.25
CA VAL A 44 -17.33 -2.00 -3.98
C VAL A 44 -18.57 -2.08 -3.09
N GLN A 45 -18.59 -3.02 -2.13
CA GLN A 45 -19.73 -3.18 -1.22
C GLN A 45 -19.82 -2.07 -0.17
N ASN A 46 -18.71 -1.46 0.21
CA ASN A 46 -18.68 -0.49 1.32
C ASN A 46 -18.40 0.94 0.87
N ILE A 47 -18.19 1.18 -0.43
CA ILE A 47 -18.03 2.54 -0.94
C ILE A 47 -19.36 3.28 -0.94
N ASP A 48 -19.35 4.49 -0.40
CA ASP A 48 -20.46 5.43 -0.43
C ASP A 48 -20.09 6.57 -1.40
N MET A 49 -20.78 6.64 -2.53
CA MET A 49 -20.51 7.61 -3.59
C MET A 49 -20.93 9.04 -3.23
N ASP A 50 -21.70 9.22 -2.16
CA ASP A 50 -22.10 10.54 -1.65
C ASP A 50 -21.05 11.13 -0.71
N LYS A 51 -20.03 10.34 -0.34
CA LYS A 51 -18.91 10.76 0.50
C LYS A 51 -17.65 11.01 -0.33
N PRO A 52 -16.72 11.85 0.17
CA PRO A 52 -15.41 12.02 -0.47
C PRO A 52 -14.72 10.66 -0.70
N MET A 53 -14.12 10.52 -1.89
CA MET A 53 -13.42 9.30 -2.25
C MET A 53 -12.30 8.98 -1.23
N GLY A 54 -12.24 7.73 -0.82
CA GLY A 54 -11.23 7.24 0.14
C GLY A 54 -11.75 7.13 1.58
N LEU A 55 -12.76 7.89 1.97
CA LEU A 55 -13.29 7.83 3.35
C LEU A 55 -14.05 6.54 3.64
N THR A 56 -14.67 5.95 2.61
CA THR A 56 -15.44 4.71 2.72
C THR A 56 -14.91 3.64 1.78
N GLY A 57 -15.14 2.39 2.10
CA GLY A 57 -14.77 1.22 1.30
C GLY A 57 -13.29 0.86 1.35
N PHE A 58 -12.38 1.82 1.20
CA PHE A 58 -10.93 1.55 1.26
C PHE A 58 -10.47 1.06 2.64
N PRO A 59 -10.90 1.64 3.77
CA PRO A 59 -10.52 1.11 5.08
C PRO A 59 -10.91 -0.36 5.26
N ASP A 60 -12.09 -0.75 4.78
CA ASP A 60 -12.55 -2.14 4.82
C ASP A 60 -11.81 -3.06 3.84
N ALA A 61 -11.45 -2.54 2.67
CA ALA A 61 -10.83 -3.30 1.59
C ALA A 61 -9.35 -3.58 1.84
N LYS A 62 -8.65 -2.65 2.50
CA LYS A 62 -7.21 -2.73 2.80
C LYS A 62 -6.92 -3.11 4.26
N GLY A 63 -7.91 -2.95 5.13
CA GLY A 63 -7.81 -3.32 6.55
C GLY A 63 -7.91 -4.82 6.80
N GLY A 64 -7.23 -5.29 7.81
CA GLY A 64 -7.30 -6.67 8.27
C GLY A 64 -5.95 -7.37 8.37
N ASP A 65 -5.98 -8.54 9.01
CA ASP A 65 -4.77 -9.34 9.20
C ASP A 65 -4.18 -9.78 7.86
N GLN A 66 -2.87 -9.66 7.72
CA GLN A 66 -2.08 -10.10 6.56
C GLN A 66 -2.38 -9.35 5.24
N MET A 67 -3.07 -8.21 5.28
CA MET A 67 -3.36 -7.42 4.08
C MET A 67 -2.18 -6.54 3.63
N LEU A 68 -1.16 -6.36 4.48
CA LEU A 68 0.07 -5.64 4.15
C LEU A 68 1.31 -6.49 4.44
N PRO A 69 1.62 -7.49 3.60
CA PRO A 69 2.90 -8.19 3.69
C PRO A 69 4.06 -7.24 3.46
N VAL A 70 5.12 -7.33 4.27
CA VAL A 70 6.32 -6.50 4.16
C VAL A 70 7.57 -7.35 3.99
N GLY A 71 8.55 -6.82 3.26
CA GLY A 71 9.84 -7.44 3.05
C GLY A 71 10.70 -7.46 4.31
N ALA A 72 11.75 -8.28 4.29
CA ALA A 72 12.66 -8.45 5.43
C ALA A 72 13.79 -7.41 5.46
N ILE A 73 13.97 -6.60 4.42
CA ILE A 73 15.06 -5.63 4.30
C ILE A 73 14.49 -4.23 4.48
N LEU A 74 14.93 -3.56 5.55
CA LEU A 74 14.65 -2.15 5.82
C LEU A 74 15.91 -1.34 5.51
N VAL A 75 15.83 -0.43 4.55
CA VAL A 75 16.94 0.43 4.14
C VAL A 75 16.76 1.83 4.72
N VAL A 76 17.73 2.28 5.52
CA VAL A 76 17.80 3.67 6.00
C VAL A 76 18.71 4.43 5.05
N PRO A 77 18.19 5.26 4.14
CA PRO A 77 19.00 5.93 3.14
C PRO A 77 19.81 7.08 3.72
N GLN A 78 20.97 7.34 3.13
CA GLN A 78 21.78 8.53 3.45
C GLN A 78 21.28 9.78 2.73
N LYS A 79 20.58 9.60 1.60
CA LYS A 79 20.05 10.67 0.77
C LYS A 79 18.52 10.55 0.63
N ALA A 80 17.84 11.68 0.66
CA ALA A 80 16.38 11.71 0.57
C ALA A 80 15.84 11.19 -0.78
N ASP A 81 16.59 11.34 -1.85
CA ASP A 81 16.25 10.93 -3.20
C ASP A 81 16.58 9.45 -3.52
N PHE A 82 16.96 8.67 -2.52
CA PHE A 82 17.30 7.25 -2.68
C PHE A 82 16.21 6.45 -3.39
N TYR A 83 14.93 6.76 -3.13
CA TYR A 83 13.82 6.04 -3.73
C TYR A 83 13.79 6.15 -5.27
N ASN A 84 14.39 7.20 -5.86
CA ASN A 84 14.48 7.35 -7.31
C ASN A 84 15.31 6.25 -8.01
N GLN A 85 16.09 5.49 -7.24
CA GLN A 85 16.93 4.40 -7.75
C GLN A 85 16.25 3.03 -7.64
N ILE A 86 15.02 2.99 -7.11
CA ILE A 86 14.32 1.74 -6.83
C ILE A 86 13.44 1.37 -8.03
N GLU A 87 13.70 0.20 -8.59
CA GLU A 87 12.81 -0.49 -9.50
C GLU A 87 11.93 -1.44 -8.70
N LEU A 88 10.63 -1.37 -8.91
CA LEU A 88 9.64 -2.26 -8.31
C LEU A 88 9.09 -3.23 -9.36
N GLY A 89 8.79 -4.44 -8.93
CA GLY A 89 8.10 -5.38 -9.80
C GLY A 89 7.38 -6.47 -9.02
N LEU A 90 6.35 -7.03 -9.67
CA LEU A 90 5.54 -8.11 -9.10
C LEU A 90 5.21 -9.13 -10.18
N SER A 91 5.31 -10.40 -9.80
CA SER A 91 4.84 -11.52 -10.61
C SER A 91 3.88 -12.40 -9.81
N VAL A 92 2.90 -12.96 -10.49
CA VAL A 92 1.96 -13.98 -9.97
C VAL A 92 2.20 -15.27 -10.70
N ASN A 93 2.54 -16.34 -9.97
CA ASN A 93 2.86 -17.67 -10.52
C ASN A 93 3.93 -17.62 -11.64
N GLY A 94 4.93 -16.75 -11.45
CA GLY A 94 6.02 -16.55 -12.41
C GLY A 94 5.69 -15.65 -13.61
N ARG A 95 4.45 -15.16 -13.73
CA ARG A 95 4.05 -14.22 -14.78
C ARG A 95 4.14 -12.79 -14.26
N LEU A 96 4.95 -11.97 -14.91
CA LEU A 96 5.07 -10.55 -14.60
C LEU A 96 3.72 -9.82 -14.72
N ARG A 97 3.39 -9.02 -13.72
CA ARG A 97 2.16 -8.22 -13.63
C ARG A 97 2.44 -6.73 -13.54
N GLN A 98 3.39 -6.34 -12.69
CA GLN A 98 3.74 -4.95 -12.46
C GLN A 98 5.26 -4.77 -12.59
N ARG A 99 5.68 -3.66 -13.16
CA ARG A 99 7.08 -3.23 -13.17
C ARG A 99 7.17 -1.76 -13.51
N ASP A 100 7.79 -0.98 -12.61
CA ASP A 100 8.12 0.41 -12.88
C ASP A 100 9.15 0.95 -11.89
N SER A 101 9.59 2.18 -12.12
CA SER A 101 10.52 2.90 -11.26
C SER A 101 9.78 3.71 -10.21
N ALA A 102 10.26 3.65 -8.96
CA ALA A 102 9.74 4.49 -7.89
C ALA A 102 9.99 6.00 -8.12
N SER A 103 10.86 6.37 -9.07
CA SER A 103 11.06 7.77 -9.48
C SER A 103 9.82 8.40 -10.13
N LEU A 104 8.84 7.60 -10.56
CA LEU A 104 7.57 8.06 -11.13
C LEU A 104 6.50 8.36 -10.08
N MET A 105 6.79 8.15 -8.80
CA MET A 105 5.87 8.47 -7.71
C MET A 105 5.59 9.97 -7.69
N ILE A 106 4.30 10.33 -7.55
CA ILE A 106 3.86 11.72 -7.51
C ILE A 106 4.20 12.37 -6.16
N TRP A 107 4.07 11.61 -5.08
CA TRP A 107 4.33 12.06 -3.72
C TRP A 107 5.39 11.18 -3.05
N ASP A 108 6.32 11.81 -2.36
CA ASP A 108 7.31 11.12 -1.52
C ASP A 108 6.75 10.84 -0.11
N ALA A 109 7.49 10.07 0.68
CA ALA A 109 7.06 9.69 2.01
C ALA A 109 6.82 10.89 2.96
N PRO A 110 7.67 11.94 2.98
CA PRO A 110 7.38 13.17 3.73
C PRO A 110 6.08 13.85 3.32
N ALA A 111 5.79 13.97 2.03
CA ALA A 111 4.57 14.61 1.54
C ALA A 111 3.31 13.85 1.95
N ILE A 112 3.32 12.51 1.84
CA ILE A 112 2.22 11.66 2.29
C ILE A 112 2.03 11.78 3.80
N ALA A 113 3.11 11.73 4.58
CA ALA A 113 3.06 11.88 6.04
C ALA A 113 2.42 13.22 6.46
N GLN A 114 2.86 14.34 5.86
CA GLN A 114 2.29 15.64 6.14
C GLN A 114 0.84 15.75 5.69
N ARG A 115 0.47 15.12 4.57
CA ARG A 115 -0.92 15.06 4.13
C ARG A 115 -1.77 14.28 5.15
N ALA A 116 -1.32 13.11 5.61
CA ALA A 116 -2.02 12.34 6.62
C ALA A 116 -2.24 13.15 7.92
N ILE A 117 -1.21 13.85 8.40
CA ILE A 117 -1.31 14.72 9.57
C ILE A 117 -2.31 15.88 9.31
N SER A 118 -2.32 16.45 8.10
CA SER A 118 -3.20 17.58 7.77
C SER A 118 -4.69 17.24 7.72
N ILE A 119 -5.03 15.95 7.64
CA ILE A 119 -6.41 15.43 7.63
C ILE A 119 -6.70 14.56 8.85
N CYS A 120 -5.98 14.78 9.94
CA CYS A 120 -6.10 13.98 11.17
C CYS A 120 -7.51 14.01 11.80
N ASP A 121 -8.28 15.08 11.52
CA ASP A 121 -9.67 15.23 12.01
C ASP A 121 -10.69 14.53 11.10
N GLU A 122 -10.28 14.04 9.92
CA GLU A 122 -11.17 13.33 9.03
C GLU A 122 -11.42 11.91 9.52
N GLU A 123 -12.69 11.52 9.58
CA GLU A 123 -13.10 10.17 9.98
C GLU A 123 -13.20 9.25 8.76
N PHE A 124 -12.43 8.18 8.78
CA PHE A 124 -12.48 7.09 7.81
C PHE A 124 -13.39 5.99 8.33
N TYR A 125 -14.32 5.53 7.51
CA TYR A 125 -15.36 4.61 7.93
C TYR A 125 -14.96 3.15 7.73
N LEU A 126 -14.95 2.42 8.83
CA LEU A 126 -14.86 0.96 8.90
C LEU A 126 -16.26 0.40 9.21
N ARG A 127 -16.47 -0.91 8.96
CA ARG A 127 -17.76 -1.61 9.17
C ARG A 127 -18.48 -1.27 10.48
N ASN A 128 -17.74 -1.13 11.56
CA ASN A 128 -18.28 -1.00 12.91
C ASN A 128 -17.89 0.31 13.61
N GLY A 129 -17.45 1.31 12.85
CA GLY A 129 -17.05 2.58 13.45
C GLY A 129 -16.22 3.45 12.52
N THR A 130 -15.53 4.40 13.11
CA THR A 130 -14.63 5.31 12.41
C THR A 130 -13.23 5.22 12.95
N VAL A 131 -12.25 5.55 12.11
CA VAL A 131 -10.84 5.65 12.48
C VAL A 131 -10.24 6.91 11.87
N ASN A 132 -9.28 7.51 12.57
CA ASN A 132 -8.43 8.55 12.00
C ASN A 132 -7.15 7.90 11.47
N ILE A 133 -6.63 8.38 10.35
CA ILE A 133 -5.40 7.82 9.74
C ILE A 133 -4.12 8.32 10.41
N ALA A 134 -4.21 9.42 11.16
CA ALA A 134 -3.09 10.01 11.87
C ALA A 134 -3.57 10.69 13.16
N ASP A 135 -2.66 10.88 14.11
CA ASP A 135 -2.85 11.78 15.26
C ASP A 135 -2.51 13.20 14.81
N CYS A 136 -3.28 14.20 15.24
CA CYS A 136 -3.02 15.62 14.92
C CYS A 136 -1.71 16.14 15.53
N SER A 137 -1.17 15.46 16.54
CA SER A 137 0.16 15.76 17.09
C SER A 137 1.32 15.24 16.22
N GLY A 138 1.02 14.41 15.19
CA GLY A 138 1.99 13.86 14.26
C GLY A 138 1.96 12.34 14.11
N LEU A 139 2.94 11.79 13.41
CA LEU A 139 3.13 10.35 13.24
C LEU A 139 4.19 9.82 14.21
N LYS A 140 3.93 8.65 14.76
CA LYS A 140 4.89 7.98 15.65
C LYS A 140 5.96 7.26 14.84
N LYS A 141 7.15 7.14 15.43
CA LYS A 141 8.19 6.24 14.96
C LYS A 141 7.62 4.86 14.66
N GLY A 142 8.00 4.28 13.53
CA GLY A 142 7.50 2.98 13.06
C GLY A 142 6.21 3.06 12.26
N THR A 143 5.56 4.22 12.14
CA THR A 143 4.42 4.40 11.23
C THR A 143 4.88 4.19 9.79
N ALA A 144 4.16 3.36 9.06
CA ALA A 144 4.38 3.14 7.63
C ALA A 144 3.46 4.01 6.79
N VAL A 145 4.01 4.61 5.74
CA VAL A 145 3.26 5.29 4.67
C VAL A 145 3.50 4.55 3.36
N LEU A 146 2.46 4.35 2.59
CA LEU A 146 2.49 3.64 1.31
C LEU A 146 2.60 4.68 0.19
N LEU A 147 3.54 4.46 -0.74
CA LEU A 147 3.89 5.48 -1.74
C LEU A 147 3.19 5.28 -3.08
N GLY A 148 2.34 4.27 -3.18
CA GLY A 148 1.61 3.93 -4.39
C GLY A 148 2.27 2.82 -5.21
N THR A 149 1.48 2.25 -6.10
CA THR A 149 1.82 1.07 -6.88
C THR A 149 1.98 1.39 -8.37
N PRO A 150 2.90 0.69 -9.09
CA PRO A 150 2.93 0.72 -10.55
C PRO A 150 1.61 0.26 -11.18
N GLU A 151 1.39 0.61 -12.45
CA GLU A 151 0.30 0.03 -13.23
C GLU A 151 0.40 -1.50 -13.32
N GLY A 152 -0.69 -2.17 -13.72
CA GLY A 152 -0.74 -3.63 -13.86
C GLY A 152 -1.50 -4.35 -12.75
N VAL A 153 -2.17 -3.60 -11.86
CA VAL A 153 -3.11 -4.14 -10.87
C VAL A 153 -4.29 -4.87 -11.54
N ALA A 154 -4.95 -5.76 -10.80
CA ALA A 154 -6.12 -6.44 -11.35
C ALA A 154 -7.30 -5.48 -11.55
N PHE A 155 -7.47 -4.49 -10.68
CA PHE A 155 -8.57 -3.51 -10.73
C PHE A 155 -8.29 -2.35 -11.67
N GLN A 156 -7.91 -2.64 -12.92
CA GLN A 156 -7.76 -1.65 -14.00
C GLN A 156 -8.30 -2.21 -15.31
N LEU A 157 -8.67 -1.35 -16.27
CA LEU A 157 -9.10 -1.79 -17.59
C LEU A 157 -7.91 -2.37 -18.38
N PRO A 158 -8.11 -3.49 -19.12
CA PRO A 158 -9.36 -4.28 -19.24
C PRO A 158 -9.56 -5.33 -18.14
N ASN A 159 -8.63 -5.48 -17.20
CA ASN A 159 -8.54 -6.58 -16.22
C ASN A 159 -9.70 -6.62 -15.22
N ILE A 160 -10.28 -5.46 -14.90
CA ILE A 160 -11.30 -5.31 -13.85
C ILE A 160 -12.46 -6.32 -13.94
N TRP A 161 -12.83 -6.73 -15.16
CA TRP A 161 -13.91 -7.68 -15.41
C TRP A 161 -13.43 -9.14 -15.48
N MET A 162 -12.11 -9.37 -15.42
CA MET A 162 -11.52 -10.68 -15.64
C MET A 162 -11.26 -11.39 -14.30
N PRO A 163 -12.05 -12.43 -13.94
CA PRO A 163 -11.88 -13.12 -12.65
C PRO A 163 -10.48 -13.72 -12.46
N TRP A 164 -9.77 -14.06 -13.53
CA TRP A 164 -8.40 -14.62 -13.50
C TRP A 164 -7.31 -13.56 -13.27
N ALA A 165 -7.65 -12.28 -13.32
CA ALA A 165 -6.71 -11.22 -12.98
C ALA A 165 -6.46 -11.13 -11.48
N TYR A 166 -7.44 -11.52 -10.68
CA TYR A 166 -7.39 -11.47 -9.22
C TYR A 166 -6.73 -12.71 -8.62
N LEU A 167 -6.15 -12.53 -7.45
CA LEU A 167 -5.50 -13.59 -6.70
C LEU A 167 -6.50 -14.63 -6.16
N ARG A 168 -6.05 -15.88 -6.11
CA ARG A 168 -6.81 -17.04 -5.60
C ARG A 168 -5.96 -17.85 -4.64
N ALA A 169 -6.60 -18.63 -3.80
CA ALA A 169 -5.91 -19.61 -2.97
C ALA A 169 -4.98 -20.49 -3.82
N GLY A 170 -3.77 -20.68 -3.33
CA GLY A 170 -2.68 -21.38 -4.01
C GLY A 170 -1.79 -20.49 -4.89
N ASP A 171 -2.17 -19.26 -5.20
CA ASP A 171 -1.32 -18.34 -5.95
C ASP A 171 -0.08 -17.94 -5.15
N ARG A 172 1.03 -17.79 -5.87
CA ARG A 172 2.30 -17.32 -5.36
C ARG A 172 2.63 -15.98 -5.95
N VAL A 173 2.72 -14.97 -5.09
CA VAL A 173 3.10 -13.61 -5.44
C VAL A 173 4.56 -13.40 -5.09
N LEU A 174 5.35 -12.93 -6.06
CA LEU A 174 6.73 -12.55 -5.88
C LEU A 174 6.87 -11.06 -6.20
N SER A 175 7.03 -10.25 -5.17
CA SER A 175 7.39 -8.83 -5.30
C SER A 175 8.89 -8.67 -5.17
N TYR A 176 9.49 -7.76 -5.93
CA TYR A 176 10.90 -7.39 -5.79
C TYR A 176 11.06 -5.87 -5.82
N GLY A 177 12.10 -5.39 -5.14
CA GLY A 177 12.56 -4.01 -5.20
C GLY A 177 14.07 -3.98 -5.27
N SER A 178 14.65 -3.21 -6.20
CA SER A 178 16.10 -3.02 -6.21
C SER A 178 16.54 -2.45 -4.86
N HIS A 179 17.62 -3.00 -4.29
CA HIS A 179 18.13 -2.70 -2.94
C HIS A 179 17.25 -3.15 -1.77
N LEU A 180 15.98 -3.57 -2.00
CA LEU A 180 15.02 -3.98 -0.97
C LEU A 180 14.78 -5.49 -0.95
N GLY A 181 15.37 -6.22 -1.90
CA GLY A 181 15.26 -7.68 -1.97
C GLY A 181 13.93 -8.16 -2.54
N VAL A 182 13.44 -9.26 -2.00
CA VAL A 182 12.29 -10.00 -2.52
C VAL A 182 11.31 -10.29 -1.39
N LEU A 183 10.03 -10.09 -1.66
CA LEU A 183 8.91 -10.48 -0.80
C LEU A 183 8.12 -11.60 -1.49
N ARG A 184 8.00 -12.75 -0.81
CA ARG A 184 7.20 -13.89 -1.28
C ARG A 184 5.96 -14.01 -0.44
N THR A 185 4.81 -13.95 -1.08
CA THR A 185 3.50 -14.09 -0.45
C THR A 185 2.76 -15.27 -1.08
N SER A 186 2.20 -16.15 -0.24
CA SER A 186 1.31 -17.23 -0.69
C SER A 186 -0.12 -16.89 -0.29
N VAL A 187 -1.04 -17.03 -1.23
CA VAL A 187 -2.47 -16.84 -0.95
C VAL A 187 -3.01 -18.16 -0.40
N ILE A 188 -3.59 -18.11 0.78
CA ILE A 188 -4.19 -19.25 1.47
C ILE A 188 -5.70 -19.04 1.65
N ASP A 189 -6.45 -20.11 1.91
CA ASP A 189 -7.89 -20.06 2.21
C ASP A 189 -8.19 -19.36 3.53
#